data_d4df04ecea464733dda619bd13b11457
#
_entry.id   d4df04ecea464733dda619bd13b11457
#
_cell.length_a   1.000
_cell.length_b   1.000
_cell.length_c   1.000
_cell.angle_alpha   90.00
_cell.angle_beta   90.00
_cell.angle_gamma   90.00
#
_symmetry.space_group_name_H-M   'P 1'
#
loop_
_entity.id
_entity.type
_entity.pdbx_description
1 polymer ?
#
loop_
_entity_poly.entity_id
_entity_poly.type
_entity_poly.pdbx_seq_one_letter_code
_entity_poly.pdbx_strand_id
1 'polypeptide(L)'
;RVWGTIGFIVAMWIDNLTGFSSNNGQLIMAACASAAMGLYCFTLPACPPAKAMKNNGLMSVLGLDALVLFKNYRTAVFLLFSFLLGAALQVTNMYGVPFLDSFKATHPEAWAVKYSVILSSLSQVSETLFILAIPFFMSRYGIKRVMIISFMAWVLRFGFFAIGGPEGFPVVFLVLSMIVYGMAFDFFNVSGSLFIADEAPASIKASAQGIFMMMTNGLGSIVGGYGAGLVIAYHSENGVVTDWPACWTIFAAYACVIGILFALTFHYKHQAKVKAEKV
;
A
#
# COMPACT_ATOMS: atom_id res chain seq x y z
N ARG A 1 3.13 7.60 -11.76
CA ARG A 1 3.17 7.17 -10.37
C ARG A 1 4.54 7.43 -9.73
N VAL A 2 5.64 7.04 -10.38
CA VAL A 2 7.03 7.27 -9.91
C VAL A 2 7.28 8.72 -9.48
N TRP A 3 6.86 9.73 -10.25
CA TRP A 3 7.00 11.13 -9.89
C TRP A 3 6.27 11.53 -8.60
N GLY A 4 5.12 10.90 -8.32
CA GLY A 4 4.40 11.10 -7.07
C GLY A 4 5.18 10.58 -5.87
N THR A 5 5.78 9.39 -5.98
CA THR A 5 6.60 8.80 -4.92
C THR A 5 7.88 9.62 -4.69
N ILE A 6 8.54 10.12 -5.76
CA ILE A 6 9.69 11.03 -5.64
C ILE A 6 9.28 12.32 -4.90
N GLY A 7 8.14 12.92 -5.27
CA GLY A 7 7.64 14.11 -4.59
C GLY A 7 7.36 13.86 -3.10
N PHE A 8 6.85 12.67 -2.76
CA PHE A 8 6.62 12.28 -1.36
C PHE A 8 7.93 12.15 -0.58
N ILE A 9 8.98 11.54 -1.15
CA ILE A 9 10.32 11.46 -0.54
C ILE A 9 10.87 12.86 -0.27
N VAL A 10 10.79 13.75 -1.26
CA VAL A 10 11.27 15.14 -1.12
C VAL A 10 10.52 15.86 -0.01
N ALA A 11 9.18 15.71 0.06
CA ALA A 11 8.37 16.31 1.12
C ALA A 11 8.77 15.78 2.51
N MET A 12 8.96 14.47 2.67
CA MET A 12 9.42 13.88 3.94
C MET A 12 10.78 14.42 4.37
N TRP A 13 11.70 14.58 3.44
CA TRP A 13 13.04 15.09 3.76
C TRP A 13 13.02 16.57 4.12
N ILE A 14 12.25 17.39 3.40
CA ILE A 14 12.06 18.80 3.75
C ILE A 14 11.47 18.92 5.14
N ASP A 15 10.40 18.17 5.45
CA ASP A 15 9.74 18.17 6.76
C ASP A 15 10.71 17.81 7.89
N ASN A 16 11.55 16.80 7.67
CA ASN A 16 12.54 16.38 8.67
C ASN A 16 13.69 17.39 8.81
N LEU A 17 14.27 17.89 7.71
CA LEU A 17 15.40 18.83 7.72
C LEU A 17 15.03 20.20 8.30
N THR A 18 13.78 20.62 8.13
CA THR A 18 13.28 21.88 8.71
C THR A 18 12.82 21.74 10.17
N GLY A 19 12.79 20.51 10.71
CA GLY A 19 12.31 20.22 12.05
C GLY A 19 10.78 20.34 12.21
N PHE A 20 10.04 20.41 11.11
CA PHE A 20 8.57 20.54 11.15
C PHE A 20 7.87 19.23 11.54
N SER A 21 8.54 18.09 11.41
CA SER A 21 8.00 16.76 11.75
C SER A 21 7.53 16.61 13.21
N SER A 22 8.00 17.48 14.11
CA SER A 22 7.65 17.46 15.54
C SER A 22 6.71 18.60 15.99
N ASN A 23 6.23 19.43 15.05
CA ASN A 23 5.41 20.60 15.37
C ASN A 23 4.34 20.87 14.29
N ASN A 24 3.52 21.92 14.48
CA ASN A 24 2.46 22.29 13.54
C ASN A 24 2.97 22.76 12.17
N GLY A 25 4.28 22.93 11.98
CA GLY A 25 4.91 23.34 10.72
C GLY A 25 4.59 22.37 9.58
N GLN A 26 4.52 21.06 9.85
CA GLN A 26 4.12 20.05 8.87
C GLN A 26 2.73 20.32 8.26
N LEU A 27 1.76 20.77 9.06
CA LEU A 27 0.41 21.10 8.58
C LEU A 27 0.42 22.36 7.71
N ILE A 28 1.22 23.35 8.08
CA ILE A 28 1.38 24.59 7.30
C ILE A 28 2.05 24.28 5.95
N MET A 29 3.09 23.47 5.95
CA MET A 29 3.76 23.03 4.72
C MET A 29 2.80 22.27 3.80
N ALA A 30 2.01 21.34 4.35
CA ALA A 30 1.00 20.60 3.60
C ALA A 30 -0.08 21.54 3.02
N ALA A 31 -0.54 22.53 3.78
CA ALA A 31 -1.52 23.52 3.33
C ALA A 31 -0.96 24.38 2.20
N CYS A 32 0.28 24.87 2.30
CA CYS A 32 0.95 25.65 1.25
C CYS A 32 1.12 24.83 -0.04
N ALA A 33 1.57 23.57 0.08
CA ALA A 33 1.73 22.68 -1.06
C ALA A 33 0.38 22.39 -1.74
N SER A 34 -0.67 22.17 -0.96
CA SER A 34 -2.05 21.94 -1.45
C SER A 34 -2.60 23.19 -2.16
N ALA A 35 -2.37 24.37 -1.60
CA ALA A 35 -2.78 25.64 -2.23
C ALA A 35 -2.04 25.87 -3.55
N ALA A 36 -0.73 25.64 -3.59
CA ALA A 36 0.07 25.74 -4.81
C ALA A 36 -0.41 24.75 -5.89
N MET A 37 -0.72 23.48 -5.50
CA MET A 37 -1.30 22.50 -6.40
C MET A 37 -2.67 22.94 -6.92
N GLY A 38 -3.52 23.49 -6.05
CA GLY A 38 -4.82 24.04 -6.44
C GLY A 38 -4.70 25.15 -7.50
N LEU A 39 -3.79 26.09 -7.30
CA LEU A 39 -3.49 27.14 -8.29
C LEU A 39 -2.96 26.55 -9.59
N TYR A 40 -2.06 25.57 -9.51
CA TYR A 40 -1.51 24.90 -10.70
C TYR A 40 -2.60 24.17 -11.50
N CYS A 41 -3.63 23.64 -10.87
CA CYS A 41 -4.73 22.96 -11.57
C CYS A 41 -5.45 23.87 -12.58
N PHE A 42 -5.48 25.19 -12.37
CA PHE A 42 -6.06 26.15 -13.34
C PHE A 42 -5.22 26.29 -14.63
N THR A 43 -3.97 25.88 -14.61
CA THR A 43 -3.08 25.90 -15.80
C THR A 43 -3.14 24.63 -16.64
N LEU A 44 -3.82 23.58 -16.14
CA LEU A 44 -3.90 22.31 -16.85
C LEU A 44 -4.81 22.42 -18.07
N PRO A 45 -4.50 21.68 -19.17
CA PRO A 45 -5.36 21.66 -20.36
C PRO A 45 -6.72 21.06 -20.03
N ALA A 46 -7.77 21.61 -20.64
CA ALA A 46 -9.12 21.14 -20.46
C ALA A 46 -9.26 19.68 -20.96
N CYS A 47 -9.65 18.78 -20.06
CA CYS A 47 -9.97 17.39 -20.37
C CYS A 47 -11.50 17.20 -20.27
N PRO A 48 -12.26 17.43 -21.36
CA PRO A 48 -13.70 17.27 -21.30
C PRO A 48 -14.05 15.79 -20.96
N PRO A 49 -14.99 15.54 -20.04
CA PRO A 49 -15.41 14.20 -19.73
C PRO A 49 -16.02 13.53 -20.96
N ALA A 50 -15.80 12.23 -21.13
CA ALA A 50 -16.49 11.46 -22.17
C ALA A 50 -18.00 11.65 -22.02
N LYS A 51 -18.71 11.84 -23.15
CA LYS A 51 -20.19 11.98 -23.12
C LYS A 51 -20.77 10.78 -22.39
N ALA A 52 -21.47 11.03 -21.30
CA ALA A 52 -22.15 9.99 -20.55
C ALA A 52 -23.12 9.24 -21.47
N MET A 53 -23.06 7.91 -21.48
CA MET A 53 -24.05 7.10 -22.19
C MET A 53 -25.43 7.37 -21.61
N LYS A 54 -26.44 7.44 -22.46
CA LYS A 54 -27.78 8.02 -22.23
C LYS A 54 -28.67 7.36 -21.16
N ASN A 55 -28.16 6.38 -20.38
CA ASN A 55 -28.90 5.66 -19.33
C ASN A 55 -28.18 5.78 -17.98
N ASN A 56 -28.13 6.99 -17.46
CA ASN A 56 -27.50 7.22 -16.16
C ASN A 56 -28.52 7.15 -15.02
N GLY A 57 -28.89 5.95 -14.60
CA GLY A 57 -29.48 5.74 -13.29
C GLY A 57 -28.47 6.12 -12.18
N LEU A 58 -28.95 6.46 -11.00
CA LEU A 58 -28.13 6.83 -9.85
C LEU A 58 -27.01 5.79 -9.57
N MET A 59 -27.28 4.52 -9.80
CA MET A 59 -26.32 3.40 -9.68
C MET A 59 -25.10 3.58 -10.57
N SER A 60 -25.30 3.99 -11.84
CA SER A 60 -24.22 4.22 -12.80
C SER A 60 -23.39 5.46 -12.44
N VAL A 61 -24.05 6.52 -11.99
CA VAL A 61 -23.37 7.76 -11.54
C VAL A 61 -22.47 7.49 -10.33
N LEU A 62 -22.90 6.63 -9.41
CA LEU A 62 -22.14 6.22 -8.23
C LEU A 62 -21.09 5.12 -8.54
N GLY A 63 -21.02 4.62 -9.78
CA GLY A 63 -20.11 3.54 -10.17
C GLY A 63 -20.48 2.17 -9.61
N LEU A 64 -21.69 2.02 -9.04
CA LEU A 64 -22.17 0.77 -8.44
C LEU A 64 -22.44 -0.32 -9.47
N ASP A 65 -22.50 0.00 -10.76
CA ASP A 65 -22.57 -0.98 -11.84
C ASP A 65 -21.41 -1.99 -11.81
N ALA A 66 -20.26 -1.58 -11.29
CA ALA A 66 -19.10 -2.46 -11.14
C ALA A 66 -19.27 -3.52 -10.02
N LEU A 67 -20.32 -3.43 -9.17
CA LEU A 67 -20.66 -4.51 -8.22
C LEU A 67 -21.02 -5.81 -8.94
N VAL A 68 -21.35 -5.76 -10.21
CA VAL A 68 -21.55 -6.96 -11.05
C VAL A 68 -20.32 -7.86 -11.08
N LEU A 69 -19.12 -7.30 -10.85
CA LEU A 69 -17.85 -8.05 -10.79
C LEU A 69 -17.83 -9.08 -9.66
N PHE A 70 -18.59 -8.87 -8.58
CA PHE A 70 -18.72 -9.86 -7.50
C PHE A 70 -19.47 -11.12 -7.91
N LYS A 71 -20.21 -11.12 -9.03
CA LYS A 71 -20.86 -12.31 -9.57
C LYS A 71 -19.87 -13.31 -10.17
N ASN A 72 -18.69 -12.84 -10.60
CA ASN A 72 -17.64 -13.71 -11.11
C ASN A 72 -16.76 -14.14 -9.94
N TYR A 73 -16.69 -15.46 -9.67
CA TYR A 73 -15.89 -16.02 -8.56
C TYR A 73 -14.45 -15.51 -8.53
N ARG A 74 -13.77 -15.44 -9.68
CA ARG A 74 -12.38 -15.00 -9.79
C ARG A 74 -12.20 -13.56 -9.34
N THR A 75 -13.08 -12.68 -9.80
CA THR A 75 -13.03 -11.26 -9.45
C THR A 75 -13.48 -11.01 -8.02
N ALA A 76 -14.48 -11.74 -7.53
CA ALA A 76 -14.93 -11.68 -6.15
C ALA A 76 -13.82 -12.09 -5.17
N VAL A 77 -13.14 -13.21 -5.44
CA VAL A 77 -11.98 -13.66 -4.65
C VAL A 77 -10.88 -12.61 -4.67
N PHE A 78 -10.54 -12.07 -5.85
CA PHE A 78 -9.54 -11.01 -5.95
C PHE A 78 -9.91 -9.77 -5.11
N LEU A 79 -11.15 -9.30 -5.19
CA LEU A 79 -11.62 -8.13 -4.43
C LEU A 79 -11.62 -8.40 -2.91
N LEU A 80 -11.98 -9.61 -2.49
CA LEU A 80 -11.89 -10.02 -1.08
C LEU A 80 -10.44 -9.96 -0.59
N PHE A 81 -9.49 -10.52 -1.34
CA PHE A 81 -8.08 -10.46 -0.94
C PHE A 81 -7.48 -9.05 -1.07
N SER A 82 -8.02 -8.22 -1.94
CA SER A 82 -7.68 -6.79 -2.00
C SER A 82 -8.09 -6.07 -0.72
N PHE A 83 -9.27 -6.37 -0.20
CA PHE A 83 -9.75 -5.87 1.09
C PHE A 83 -8.85 -6.34 2.25
N LEU A 84 -8.54 -7.63 2.33
CA LEU A 84 -7.68 -8.19 3.38
C LEU A 84 -6.25 -7.62 3.31
N LEU A 85 -5.70 -7.44 2.12
CA LEU A 85 -4.38 -6.85 1.96
C LEU A 85 -4.38 -5.35 2.31
N GLY A 86 -5.50 -4.65 2.04
CA GLY A 86 -5.69 -3.27 2.48
C GLY A 86 -5.62 -3.13 4.01
N ALA A 87 -6.10 -4.14 4.75
CA ALA A 87 -5.93 -4.19 6.20
C ALA A 87 -4.44 -4.29 6.59
N ALA A 88 -3.65 -5.15 5.94
CA ALA A 88 -2.20 -5.24 6.18
C ALA A 88 -1.47 -3.92 5.87
N LEU A 89 -1.84 -3.24 4.78
CA LEU A 89 -1.30 -1.92 4.45
C LEU A 89 -1.56 -0.90 5.56
N GLN A 90 -2.77 -0.88 6.09
CA GLN A 90 -3.15 0.08 7.14
C GLN A 90 -2.39 -0.14 8.45
N VAL A 91 -2.09 -1.39 8.82
CA VAL A 91 -1.22 -1.71 9.97
C VAL A 91 0.11 -0.95 9.88
N THR A 92 0.78 -1.04 8.72
CA THR A 92 2.04 -0.34 8.50
C THR A 92 1.90 1.18 8.56
N ASN A 93 0.85 1.72 7.94
CA ASN A 93 0.62 3.16 7.88
C ASN A 93 0.36 3.76 9.27
N MET A 94 -0.32 3.03 10.14
CA MET A 94 -0.65 3.51 11.48
C MET A 94 0.47 3.28 12.50
N TYR A 95 1.15 2.14 12.43
CA TYR A 95 2.04 1.69 13.50
C TYR A 95 3.51 1.59 13.12
N GLY A 96 3.87 1.77 11.84
CA GLY A 96 5.25 1.70 11.41
C GLY A 96 6.14 2.80 12.02
N VAL A 97 5.68 4.05 12.00
CA VAL A 97 6.43 5.18 12.61
C VAL A 97 6.35 5.14 14.13
N PRO A 98 5.17 4.97 14.78
CA PRO A 98 5.10 4.80 16.25
C PRO A 98 5.99 3.68 16.79
N PHE A 99 6.15 2.58 16.06
CA PHE A 99 7.07 1.52 16.43
C PHE A 99 8.53 2.00 16.44
N LEU A 100 8.99 2.68 15.40
CA LEU A 100 10.34 3.23 15.36
C LEU A 100 10.55 4.29 16.46
N ASP A 101 9.54 5.09 16.71
CA ASP A 101 9.58 6.13 17.75
C ASP A 101 9.57 5.57 19.17
N SER A 102 9.03 4.35 19.38
CA SER A 102 9.04 3.70 20.70
C SER A 102 10.45 3.46 21.23
N PHE A 103 11.43 3.31 20.35
CA PHE A 103 12.83 3.16 20.73
C PHE A 103 13.48 4.46 21.25
N LYS A 104 12.86 5.64 21.04
CA LYS A 104 13.38 6.93 21.53
C LYS A 104 13.51 6.98 23.05
N ALA A 105 12.63 6.27 23.76
CA ALA A 105 12.66 6.23 25.23
C ALA A 105 13.85 5.44 25.79
N THR A 106 14.31 4.40 25.07
CA THR A 106 15.33 3.46 25.54
C THR A 106 16.70 3.68 24.86
N HIS A 107 16.71 4.07 23.60
CA HIS A 107 17.90 4.21 22.76
C HIS A 107 17.89 5.51 21.94
N PRO A 108 17.88 6.70 22.58
CA PRO A 108 17.70 7.98 21.86
C PRO A 108 18.85 8.29 20.89
N GLU A 109 20.06 7.80 21.16
CA GLU A 109 21.24 8.04 20.32
C GLU A 109 21.42 7.01 19.20
N ALA A 110 20.61 5.95 19.18
CA ALA A 110 20.68 4.93 18.14
C ALA A 110 20.41 5.54 16.75
N TRP A 111 21.21 5.15 15.77
CA TRP A 111 21.10 5.65 14.39
C TRP A 111 19.68 5.49 13.80
N ALA A 112 19.07 4.33 14.00
CA ALA A 112 17.73 4.03 13.49
C ALA A 112 16.65 4.92 14.10
N VAL A 113 16.86 5.41 15.32
CA VAL A 113 15.96 6.30 16.03
C VAL A 113 16.19 7.76 15.62
N LYS A 114 17.46 8.20 15.64
CA LYS A 114 17.84 9.55 15.26
C LYS A 114 17.43 9.90 13.82
N TYR A 115 17.48 8.92 12.92
CA TYR A 115 17.13 9.06 11.51
C TYR A 115 15.90 8.24 11.09
N SER A 116 14.92 8.09 11.99
CA SER A 116 13.70 7.28 11.76
C SER A 116 12.93 7.70 10.50
N VAL A 117 12.88 9.00 10.20
CA VAL A 117 12.24 9.53 8.97
C VAL A 117 13.03 9.14 7.72
N ILE A 118 14.36 9.20 7.77
CA ILE A 118 15.22 8.77 6.66
C ILE A 118 15.08 7.25 6.46
N LEU A 119 15.08 6.48 7.55
CA LEU A 119 14.84 5.04 7.49
C LEU A 119 13.47 4.73 6.89
N SER A 120 12.43 5.46 7.29
CA SER A 120 11.08 5.31 6.72
C SER A 120 11.04 5.69 5.23
N SER A 121 11.78 6.73 4.80
CA SER A 121 11.86 7.14 3.40
C SER A 121 12.49 6.07 2.50
N LEU A 122 13.30 5.16 3.05
CA LEU A 122 13.84 4.02 2.31
C LEU A 122 12.73 3.12 1.75
N SER A 123 11.58 3.03 2.42
CA SER A 123 10.40 2.33 1.90
C SER A 123 9.92 2.96 0.59
N GLN A 124 9.92 4.28 0.49
CA GLN A 124 9.50 5.01 -0.70
C GLN A 124 10.52 4.90 -1.83
N VAL A 125 11.81 4.91 -1.50
CA VAL A 125 12.88 4.65 -2.48
C VAL A 125 12.73 3.23 -3.04
N SER A 126 12.52 2.26 -2.19
CA SER A 126 12.25 0.88 -2.56
C SER A 126 11.00 0.76 -3.46
N GLU A 127 9.89 1.42 -3.09
CA GLU A 127 8.68 1.51 -3.91
C GLU A 127 8.99 2.01 -5.33
N THR A 128 9.75 3.11 -5.44
CA THR A 128 10.14 3.66 -6.74
C THR A 128 10.91 2.65 -7.59
N LEU A 129 11.85 1.93 -6.99
CA LEU A 129 12.67 0.93 -7.71
C LEU A 129 11.83 -0.28 -8.12
N PHE A 130 10.96 -0.79 -7.24
CA PHE A 130 10.13 -1.94 -7.55
C PHE A 130 9.03 -1.63 -8.57
N ILE A 131 8.46 -0.41 -8.60
CA ILE A 131 7.55 0.00 -9.68
C ILE A 131 8.23 -0.16 -11.05
N LEU A 132 9.49 0.25 -11.17
CA LEU A 132 10.26 0.11 -12.41
C LEU A 132 10.56 -1.36 -12.75
N ALA A 133 10.67 -2.22 -11.75
CA ALA A 133 10.93 -3.66 -11.93
C ALA A 133 9.66 -4.47 -12.27
N ILE A 134 8.46 -3.95 -12.00
CA ILE A 134 7.18 -4.66 -12.22
C ILE A 134 7.05 -5.26 -13.63
N PRO A 135 7.34 -4.52 -14.74
CA PRO A 135 7.21 -5.09 -16.08
C PRO A 135 8.05 -6.35 -16.28
N PHE A 136 9.24 -6.41 -15.70
CA PHE A 136 10.10 -7.59 -15.73
C PHE A 136 9.45 -8.78 -15.00
N PHE A 137 8.98 -8.56 -13.77
CA PHE A 137 8.34 -9.61 -12.98
C PHE A 137 7.03 -10.09 -13.62
N MET A 138 6.23 -9.18 -14.15
CA MET A 138 4.97 -9.50 -14.82
C MET A 138 5.18 -10.34 -16.08
N SER A 139 6.17 -9.99 -16.92
CA SER A 139 6.47 -10.72 -18.14
C SER A 139 7.00 -12.13 -17.86
N ARG A 140 7.77 -12.31 -16.78
CA ARG A 140 8.41 -13.58 -16.45
C ARG A 140 7.52 -14.50 -15.62
N TYR A 141 6.79 -13.97 -14.65
CA TYR A 141 6.05 -14.77 -13.66
C TYR A 141 4.53 -14.69 -13.81
N GLY A 142 4.03 -13.67 -14.50
CA GLY A 142 2.60 -13.41 -14.66
C GLY A 142 1.92 -12.86 -13.39
N ILE A 143 0.70 -12.36 -13.55
CA ILE A 143 -0.06 -11.62 -12.53
C ILE A 143 -0.18 -12.39 -11.21
N LYS A 144 -0.63 -13.66 -11.24
CA LYS A 144 -0.87 -14.45 -10.01
C LYS A 144 0.39 -14.57 -9.15
N ARG A 145 1.54 -14.92 -9.79
CA ARG A 145 2.79 -15.13 -9.04
C ARG A 145 3.32 -13.82 -8.46
N VAL A 146 3.19 -12.72 -9.21
CA VAL A 146 3.58 -11.38 -8.72
C VAL A 146 2.75 -10.98 -7.50
N MET A 147 1.44 -11.25 -7.51
CA MET A 147 0.58 -11.03 -6.33
C MET A 147 0.99 -11.91 -5.14
N ILE A 148 1.34 -13.19 -5.37
CA ILE A 148 1.82 -14.07 -4.29
C ILE A 148 3.14 -13.56 -3.70
N ILE A 149 4.06 -13.07 -4.53
CA ILE A 149 5.31 -12.43 -4.08
C ILE A 149 5.00 -11.24 -3.17
N SER A 150 3.98 -10.44 -3.50
CA SER A 150 3.53 -9.34 -2.64
C SER A 150 3.08 -9.82 -1.25
N PHE A 151 2.27 -10.87 -1.16
CA PHE A 151 1.89 -11.45 0.15
C PHE A 151 3.10 -11.94 0.95
N MET A 152 4.03 -12.63 0.30
CA MET A 152 5.28 -13.05 0.94
C MET A 152 6.10 -11.86 1.43
N ALA A 153 6.14 -10.79 0.65
CA ALA A 153 6.82 -9.55 1.05
C ALA A 153 6.17 -8.90 2.28
N TRP A 154 4.83 -8.95 2.43
CA TRP A 154 4.15 -8.52 3.65
C TRP A 154 4.53 -9.36 4.87
N VAL A 155 4.62 -10.70 4.71
CA VAL A 155 5.08 -11.59 5.79
C VAL A 155 6.50 -11.22 6.22
N LEU A 156 7.40 -11.04 5.26
CA LEU A 156 8.79 -10.64 5.54
C LEU A 156 8.86 -9.26 6.19
N ARG A 157 8.07 -8.28 5.72
CA ARG A 157 8.04 -6.94 6.30
C ARG A 157 7.70 -6.97 7.78
N PHE A 158 6.60 -7.61 8.14
CA PHE A 158 6.17 -7.69 9.54
C PHE A 158 7.08 -8.59 10.35
N GLY A 159 7.56 -9.70 9.78
CA GLY A 159 8.53 -10.58 10.44
C GLY A 159 9.85 -9.87 10.75
N PHE A 160 10.34 -9.05 9.84
CA PHE A 160 11.54 -8.24 10.08
C PHE A 160 11.31 -7.15 11.15
N PHE A 161 10.11 -6.57 11.24
CA PHE A 161 9.78 -5.68 12.35
C PHE A 161 9.70 -6.42 13.68
N ALA A 162 9.23 -7.67 13.71
CA ALA A 162 9.13 -8.46 14.93
C ALA A 162 10.49 -8.79 15.55
N ILE A 163 11.54 -8.95 14.72
CA ILE A 163 12.90 -9.29 15.16
C ILE A 163 13.88 -8.10 15.05
N GLY A 164 13.43 -6.98 14.50
CA GLY A 164 14.21 -5.76 14.32
C GLY A 164 14.39 -4.99 15.63
N GLY A 165 15.50 -4.30 15.76
CA GLY A 165 15.80 -3.48 16.93
C GLY A 165 16.65 -2.25 16.58
N PRO A 166 16.79 -1.28 17.51
CA PRO A 166 17.40 0.01 17.23
C PRO A 166 18.92 -0.04 17.11
N GLU A 167 19.59 -1.07 17.63
CA GLU A 167 21.05 -1.17 17.71
C GLU A 167 21.60 -2.53 17.26
N GLY A 168 22.85 -2.55 16.87
CA GLY A 168 23.57 -3.76 16.48
C GLY A 168 23.03 -4.44 15.24
N PHE A 169 23.12 -5.76 15.17
CA PHE A 169 22.66 -6.55 14.04
C PHE A 169 21.13 -6.47 13.77
N PRO A 170 20.24 -6.36 14.79
CA PRO A 170 18.82 -6.16 14.60
C PRO A 170 18.40 -4.95 13.73
N VAL A 171 19.23 -3.91 13.61
CA VAL A 171 18.97 -2.76 12.70
C VAL A 171 18.86 -3.20 11.24
N VAL A 172 19.61 -4.24 10.86
CA VAL A 172 19.56 -4.78 9.49
C VAL A 172 18.14 -5.23 9.14
N PHE A 173 17.41 -5.82 10.08
CA PHE A 173 16.03 -6.25 9.85
C PHE A 173 15.07 -5.07 9.67
N LEU A 174 15.28 -3.96 10.38
CA LEU A 174 14.52 -2.73 10.16
C LEU A 174 14.74 -2.21 8.72
N VAL A 175 15.98 -2.17 8.27
CA VAL A 175 16.34 -1.76 6.90
C VAL A 175 15.72 -2.71 5.86
N LEU A 176 15.84 -4.03 6.06
CA LEU A 176 15.25 -5.03 5.17
C LEU A 176 13.73 -4.90 5.12
N SER A 177 13.07 -4.63 6.25
CA SER A 177 11.64 -4.37 6.31
C SER A 177 11.26 -3.18 5.41
N MET A 178 12.04 -2.09 5.43
CA MET A 178 11.79 -0.94 4.56
C MET A 178 11.99 -1.26 3.09
N ILE A 179 13.03 -2.02 2.75
CA ILE A 179 13.31 -2.42 1.35
C ILE A 179 12.20 -3.32 0.80
N VAL A 180 11.72 -4.29 1.58
CA VAL A 180 10.69 -5.23 1.14
C VAL A 180 9.32 -4.56 0.93
N TYR A 181 9.07 -3.40 1.53
CA TYR A 181 7.82 -2.66 1.42
C TYR A 181 7.42 -2.33 -0.03
N GLY A 182 8.34 -1.88 -0.86
CA GLY A 182 8.04 -1.55 -2.25
C GLY A 182 7.48 -2.75 -3.01
N MET A 183 8.06 -3.94 -2.77
CA MET A 183 7.56 -5.19 -3.35
C MET A 183 6.20 -5.60 -2.74
N ALA A 184 6.03 -5.42 -1.43
CA ALA A 184 4.80 -5.75 -0.73
C ALA A 184 3.60 -4.95 -1.25
N PHE A 185 3.77 -3.65 -1.44
CA PHE A 185 2.68 -2.75 -1.84
C PHE A 185 2.43 -2.77 -3.36
N ASP A 186 3.46 -2.49 -4.16
CA ASP A 186 3.27 -2.23 -5.58
C ASP A 186 3.00 -3.48 -6.41
N PHE A 187 3.58 -4.60 -6.05
CA PHE A 187 3.35 -5.83 -6.81
C PHE A 187 1.89 -6.25 -6.79
N PHE A 188 1.19 -6.08 -5.67
CA PHE A 188 -0.24 -6.34 -5.63
C PHE A 188 -1.05 -5.23 -6.31
N ASN A 189 -0.73 -3.98 -6.00
CA ASN A 189 -1.54 -2.83 -6.43
C ASN A 189 -1.51 -2.66 -7.96
N VAL A 190 -0.31 -2.75 -8.57
CA VAL A 190 -0.18 -2.62 -10.04
C VAL A 190 -0.72 -3.86 -10.75
N SER A 191 -0.37 -5.07 -10.27
CA SER A 191 -0.90 -6.32 -10.84
C SER A 191 -2.42 -6.41 -10.70
N GLY A 192 -2.97 -5.96 -9.58
CA GLY A 192 -4.41 -5.92 -9.33
C GLY A 192 -5.14 -4.93 -10.24
N SER A 193 -4.56 -3.75 -10.43
CA SER A 193 -5.08 -2.76 -11.35
C SER A 193 -5.14 -3.29 -12.79
N LEU A 194 -4.08 -3.99 -13.22
CA LEU A 194 -4.04 -4.63 -14.55
C LEU A 194 -5.05 -5.78 -14.65
N PHE A 195 -5.14 -6.62 -13.60
CA PHE A 195 -6.10 -7.71 -13.56
C PHE A 195 -7.55 -7.19 -13.69
N ILE A 196 -7.93 -6.18 -12.91
CA ILE A 196 -9.27 -5.57 -12.97
C ILE A 196 -9.53 -4.92 -14.34
N ALA A 197 -8.51 -4.27 -14.93
CA ALA A 197 -8.64 -3.68 -16.26
C ALA A 197 -8.84 -4.71 -17.37
N ASP A 198 -8.30 -5.92 -17.20
CA ASP A 198 -8.48 -7.01 -18.16
C ASP A 198 -9.81 -7.76 -17.98
N GLU A 199 -10.30 -7.93 -16.75
CA GLU A 199 -11.55 -8.64 -16.43
C GLU A 199 -12.81 -7.74 -16.60
N ALA A 200 -12.69 -6.44 -16.43
CA ALA A 200 -13.83 -5.53 -16.48
C ALA A 200 -14.19 -5.16 -17.93
N PRO A 201 -15.50 -5.20 -18.31
CA PRO A 201 -15.98 -4.64 -19.56
C PRO A 201 -15.60 -3.18 -19.74
N ALA A 202 -15.36 -2.75 -20.98
CA ALA A 202 -14.89 -1.38 -21.28
C ALA A 202 -15.79 -0.28 -20.68
N SER A 203 -17.10 -0.52 -20.61
CA SER A 203 -18.10 0.41 -20.08
C SER A 203 -17.98 0.70 -18.59
N ILE A 204 -17.42 -0.23 -17.79
CA ILE A 204 -17.33 -0.12 -16.33
C ILE A 204 -15.89 -0.14 -15.80
N LYS A 205 -14.86 -0.06 -16.65
CA LYS A 205 -13.45 -0.14 -16.24
C LYS A 205 -13.08 0.88 -15.17
N ALA A 206 -13.51 2.13 -15.31
CA ALA A 206 -13.23 3.17 -14.33
C ALA A 206 -13.87 2.86 -12.97
N SER A 207 -15.16 2.45 -12.97
CA SER A 207 -15.87 2.06 -11.75
C SER A 207 -15.27 0.80 -11.11
N ALA A 208 -14.79 -0.14 -11.91
CA ALA A 208 -14.10 -1.35 -11.44
C ALA A 208 -12.79 -1.01 -10.71
N GLN A 209 -12.00 -0.07 -11.25
CA GLN A 209 -10.82 0.45 -10.55
C GLN A 209 -11.22 1.18 -9.25
N GLY A 210 -12.32 1.93 -9.27
CA GLY A 210 -12.87 2.57 -8.07
C GLY A 210 -13.21 1.57 -6.97
N ILE A 211 -13.90 0.46 -7.32
CA ILE A 211 -14.21 -0.61 -6.35
C ILE A 211 -12.93 -1.27 -5.83
N PHE A 212 -11.96 -1.56 -6.68
CA PHE A 212 -10.67 -2.10 -6.23
C PHE A 212 -9.99 -1.18 -5.22
N MET A 213 -9.93 0.13 -5.49
CA MET A 213 -9.38 1.11 -4.57
C MET A 213 -10.21 1.26 -3.28
N MET A 214 -11.54 1.17 -3.38
CA MET A 214 -12.42 1.18 -2.21
C MET A 214 -12.19 -0.04 -1.32
N MET A 215 -12.02 -1.23 -1.90
CA MET A 215 -11.72 -2.45 -1.14
C MET A 215 -10.37 -2.37 -0.44
N THR A 216 -9.31 -1.87 -1.11
CA THR A 216 -7.97 -1.76 -0.52
C THR A 216 -7.84 -0.58 0.44
N ASN A 217 -8.02 0.65 -0.05
CA ASN A 217 -7.71 1.88 0.70
C ASN A 217 -8.91 2.44 1.48
N GLY A 218 -10.12 1.94 1.22
CA GLY A 218 -11.33 2.30 1.96
C GLY A 218 -11.65 1.28 3.04
N LEU A 219 -12.45 0.29 2.69
CA LEU A 219 -12.94 -0.73 3.64
C LEU A 219 -11.80 -1.52 4.30
N GLY A 220 -10.78 -1.91 3.52
CA GLY A 220 -9.61 -2.60 4.05
C GLY A 220 -8.89 -1.77 5.11
N SER A 221 -8.70 -0.48 4.86
CA SER A 221 -8.07 0.42 5.83
C SER A 221 -8.88 0.62 7.10
N ILE A 222 -10.22 0.73 7.01
CA ILE A 222 -11.09 0.88 8.18
C ILE A 222 -10.99 -0.36 9.07
N VAL A 223 -11.20 -1.55 8.49
CA VAL A 223 -11.17 -2.81 9.25
C VAL A 223 -9.76 -3.13 9.74
N GLY A 224 -8.74 -2.86 8.92
CA GLY A 224 -7.35 -3.05 9.29
C GLY A 224 -6.91 -2.13 10.42
N GLY A 225 -7.29 -0.86 10.38
CA GLY A 225 -7.00 0.10 11.46
C GLY A 225 -7.67 -0.30 12.77
N TYR A 226 -8.95 -0.68 12.73
CA TYR A 226 -9.65 -1.15 13.92
C TYR A 226 -9.06 -2.45 14.47
N GLY A 227 -8.83 -3.46 13.62
CA GLY A 227 -8.26 -4.74 14.02
C GLY A 227 -6.83 -4.60 14.56
N ALA A 228 -5.99 -3.78 13.92
CA ALA A 228 -4.67 -3.48 14.42
C ALA A 228 -4.72 -2.76 15.78
N GLY A 229 -5.66 -1.82 15.94
CA GLY A 229 -5.88 -1.12 17.20
C GLY A 229 -6.21 -2.07 18.35
N LEU A 230 -7.03 -3.09 18.11
CA LEU A 230 -7.34 -4.13 19.13
C LEU A 230 -6.10 -4.93 19.52
N VAL A 231 -5.28 -5.35 18.54
CA VAL A 231 -4.03 -6.08 18.83
C VAL A 231 -3.07 -5.22 19.65
N ILE A 232 -2.89 -3.96 19.24
CA ILE A 232 -2.02 -3.01 19.94
C ILE A 232 -2.54 -2.72 21.35
N ALA A 233 -3.85 -2.48 21.52
CA ALA A 233 -4.45 -2.22 22.82
C ALA A 233 -4.27 -3.40 23.79
N TYR A 234 -4.39 -4.64 23.30
CA TYR A 234 -4.18 -5.84 24.10
C TYR A 234 -2.73 -5.97 24.61
N HIS A 235 -1.74 -5.50 23.84
CA HIS A 235 -0.32 -5.51 24.22
C HIS A 235 0.16 -4.16 24.74
N SER A 236 -0.75 -3.32 25.26
CA SER A 236 -0.41 -2.00 25.82
C SER A 236 -0.80 -1.91 27.28
N GLU A 237 0.05 -1.27 28.07
CA GLU A 237 -0.21 -0.91 29.46
C GLU A 237 -0.12 0.61 29.61
N ASN A 238 -1.11 1.23 30.25
CA ASN A 238 -1.17 2.68 30.44
C ASN A 238 -0.98 3.50 29.13
N GLY A 239 -1.44 2.98 28.00
CA GLY A 239 -1.33 3.65 26.69
C GLY A 239 0.04 3.50 26.01
N VAL A 240 0.96 2.72 26.57
CA VAL A 240 2.26 2.41 25.99
C VAL A 240 2.30 0.94 25.57
N VAL A 241 2.72 0.68 24.34
CA VAL A 241 2.87 -0.70 23.85
C VAL A 241 4.07 -1.34 24.53
N THR A 242 3.82 -2.45 25.23
CA THR A 242 4.83 -3.17 26.00
C THR A 242 5.52 -4.29 25.21
N ASP A 243 4.83 -4.85 24.21
CA ASP A 243 5.34 -5.99 23.42
C ASP A 243 5.13 -5.78 21.92
N TRP A 244 5.96 -4.98 21.30
CA TRP A 244 5.99 -4.77 19.86
C TRP A 244 6.30 -6.05 19.06
N PRO A 245 7.27 -6.90 19.47
CA PRO A 245 7.55 -8.17 18.80
C PRO A 245 6.32 -9.08 18.65
N ALA A 246 5.51 -9.21 19.71
CA ALA A 246 4.27 -9.99 19.65
C ALA A 246 3.26 -9.39 18.65
N CYS A 247 3.07 -8.07 18.69
CA CYS A 247 2.19 -7.38 17.74
C CYS A 247 2.60 -7.65 16.29
N TRP A 248 3.87 -7.44 15.95
CA TRP A 248 4.36 -7.66 14.59
C TRP A 248 4.31 -9.13 14.16
N THR A 249 4.51 -10.07 15.10
CA THR A 249 4.37 -11.51 14.85
C THR A 249 2.92 -11.86 14.49
N ILE A 250 1.94 -11.30 15.19
CA ILE A 250 0.51 -11.48 14.88
C ILE A 250 0.20 -10.94 13.47
N PHE A 251 0.71 -9.76 13.11
CA PHE A 251 0.50 -9.19 11.78
C PHE A 251 1.20 -10.00 10.69
N ALA A 252 2.39 -10.56 10.96
CA ALA A 252 3.08 -11.47 10.05
C ALA A 252 2.29 -12.77 9.83
N ALA A 253 1.73 -13.36 10.90
CA ALA A 253 0.88 -14.53 10.83
C ALA A 253 -0.39 -14.25 10.02
N TYR A 254 -1.04 -13.10 10.23
CA TYR A 254 -2.17 -12.64 9.42
C TYR A 254 -1.80 -12.58 7.93
N ALA A 255 -0.70 -11.91 7.58
CA ALA A 255 -0.23 -11.81 6.20
C ALA A 255 0.07 -13.18 5.58
N CYS A 256 0.65 -14.11 6.37
CA CYS A 256 0.93 -15.47 5.96
C CYS A 256 -0.35 -16.25 5.64
N VAL A 257 -1.33 -16.20 6.54
CA VAL A 257 -2.62 -16.89 6.36
C VAL A 257 -3.34 -16.40 5.11
N ILE A 258 -3.49 -15.08 4.93
CA ILE A 258 -4.15 -14.53 3.75
C ILE A 258 -3.37 -14.85 2.46
N GLY A 259 -2.04 -14.87 2.49
CA GLY A 259 -1.21 -15.22 1.35
C GLY A 259 -1.38 -16.68 0.93
N ILE A 260 -1.41 -17.61 1.89
CA ILE A 260 -1.67 -19.03 1.64
C ILE A 260 -3.09 -19.23 1.07
N LEU A 261 -4.10 -18.63 1.70
CA LEU A 261 -5.48 -18.71 1.22
C LEU A 261 -5.62 -18.15 -0.19
N PHE A 262 -4.98 -17.02 -0.50
CA PHE A 262 -4.95 -16.45 -1.85
C PHE A 262 -4.32 -17.42 -2.86
N ALA A 263 -3.17 -18.01 -2.55
CA ALA A 263 -2.48 -18.94 -3.43
C ALA A 263 -3.33 -20.17 -3.77
N LEU A 264 -4.12 -20.66 -2.79
CA LEU A 264 -5.01 -21.82 -2.93
C LEU A 264 -6.31 -21.49 -3.68
N THR A 265 -6.91 -20.34 -3.40
CA THR A 265 -8.26 -20.00 -3.92
C THR A 265 -8.23 -19.21 -5.23
N PHE A 266 -7.22 -18.38 -5.44
CA PHE A 266 -7.13 -17.56 -6.65
C PHE A 266 -6.52 -18.33 -7.81
N HIS A 267 -7.36 -18.70 -8.78
CA HIS A 267 -6.97 -19.42 -9.99
C HIS A 267 -6.96 -18.48 -11.20
N TYR A 268 -5.77 -18.12 -11.64
CA TYR A 268 -5.57 -17.28 -12.83
C TYR A 268 -4.49 -17.90 -13.75
N LYS A 269 -4.87 -18.19 -15.00
CA LYS A 269 -3.92 -18.57 -16.06
C LYS A 269 -3.62 -17.31 -16.86
N HIS A 270 -2.37 -16.85 -16.79
CA HIS A 270 -1.92 -15.72 -17.60
C HIS A 270 -1.99 -16.13 -19.08
N GLN A 271 -2.87 -15.52 -19.84
CA GLN A 271 -2.85 -15.59 -21.29
C GLN A 271 -1.87 -14.49 -21.73
N ALA A 272 -0.67 -14.90 -22.19
CA ALA A 272 0.21 -13.98 -22.89
C ALA A 272 -0.57 -13.44 -24.09
N LYS A 273 -0.86 -12.12 -24.11
CA LYS A 273 -1.41 -11.49 -25.30
C LYS A 273 -0.40 -11.71 -26.42
N VAL A 274 -0.72 -12.62 -27.34
CA VAL A 274 0.00 -12.75 -28.60
C VAL A 274 -0.02 -11.34 -29.20
N LYS A 275 1.17 -10.74 -29.39
CA LYS A 275 1.29 -9.49 -30.15
C LYS A 275 0.56 -9.75 -31.47
N ALA A 276 -0.57 -9.08 -31.69
CA ALA A 276 -1.14 -9.00 -33.00
C ALA A 276 -0.04 -8.37 -33.86
N GLU A 277 0.57 -9.16 -34.69
CA GLU A 277 1.46 -8.69 -35.74
C GLU A 277 0.68 -7.68 -36.54
N LYS A 278 1.21 -6.49 -36.60
CA LYS A 278 0.75 -5.47 -37.53
C LYS A 278 1.01 -6.03 -38.93
N VAL A 279 -0.03 -6.35 -39.63
CA VAL A 279 -0.06 -6.35 -41.09
C VAL A 279 -0.34 -4.95 -41.55
#